data_8ece0fa7068e44ff64b08f56872f3411
#
_entry.id   8ece0fa7068e44ff64b08f56872f3411
#
_cell.length_a   1.000
_cell.length_b   1.000
_cell.length_c   1.000
_cell.angle_alpha   90.00
_cell.angle_beta   90.00
_cell.angle_gamma   90.00
#
_symmetry.space_group_name_H-M   'P 1'
#
loop_
_entity.id
_entity.type
_entity.pdbx_description
1 polymer ?
#
loop_
_entity_poly.entity_id
_entity_poly.type
_entity_poly.pdbx_seq_one_letter_code
_entity_poly.pdbx_strand_id
1 'polypeptide(L)'
;MGKKLLKTFTNNIGFKILAIAFAFILWLVVYNLNDPVKTKTFTTTVTVTGRDSVVDKGLWPTIKDSEKTISFSVSGKRSYLNELDDSDFYANVDLANIIVDKDDTNKASVKVDIGCTKYRHSITFNGGDHMLPLSVEKYMQKQFEVKVSLDGSLSGAKALGNKPQANPKVVKIGGPESIVSTIASANVNIKVDDNTIISDNQITDRGDLTLIDDNGDEIDISKLDVDSQYQSIAVTVDVLSTKEVPIKCTTTGSPAGGKSVLGVELSEESVMLKGNAEALNNITSIDVGPIDISGATDDISTSVDLTGYLPDGVFIVNSSKAKLSICLLYTSPSPRDYAAS
;
A
#
# COMPACT_ATOMS: atom_id res chain seq x y z
N MET A 1 -45.50 -19.84 80.56
CA MET A 1 -44.51 -20.61 79.77
C MET A 1 -43.20 -19.80 79.49
N GLY A 2 -43.18 -18.49 79.37
CA GLY A 2 -42.01 -17.71 79.00
C GLY A 2 -40.83 -17.72 79.98
N LYS A 3 -41.03 -17.76 81.28
CA LYS A 3 -39.94 -17.71 82.28
C LYS A 3 -39.10 -19.02 82.35
N LYS A 4 -39.65 -20.21 82.03
CA LYS A 4 -38.87 -21.45 81.93
C LYS A 4 -37.98 -21.50 80.69
N LEU A 5 -38.38 -20.94 79.57
CA LEU A 5 -37.58 -20.85 78.32
C LEU A 5 -36.40 -19.91 78.51
N LEU A 6 -36.57 -18.77 79.16
CA LEU A 6 -35.44 -17.85 79.42
C LEU A 6 -34.37 -18.49 80.36
N LYS A 7 -34.78 -19.25 81.39
CA LYS A 7 -33.82 -19.88 82.29
C LYS A 7 -33.03 -21.01 81.64
N THR A 8 -33.59 -21.69 80.65
CA THR A 8 -32.90 -22.68 79.82
C THR A 8 -31.94 -22.02 78.83
N PHE A 9 -32.29 -20.79 78.34
CA PHE A 9 -31.39 -20.04 77.47
C PHE A 9 -30.20 -19.43 78.18
N THR A 10 -30.34 -19.03 79.46
CA THR A 10 -29.24 -18.40 80.23
C THR A 10 -28.40 -19.40 81.03
N ASN A 11 -28.83 -20.64 81.17
CA ASN A 11 -28.05 -21.69 81.87
C ASN A 11 -26.90 -22.12 80.93
N ASN A 12 -25.68 -22.11 81.45
CA ASN A 12 -24.41 -22.50 80.79
C ASN A 12 -24.11 -21.65 79.53
N ILE A 13 -24.34 -20.33 79.59
CA ILE A 13 -24.14 -19.39 78.49
C ILE A 13 -22.70 -19.45 77.98
N GLY A 14 -21.72 -19.71 78.79
CA GLY A 14 -20.30 -19.86 78.46
C GLY A 14 -20.07 -21.00 77.45
N PHE A 15 -20.68 -22.18 77.70
CA PHE A 15 -20.57 -23.33 76.80
C PHE A 15 -21.30 -23.11 75.51
N LYS A 16 -22.38 -22.33 75.50
CA LYS A 16 -23.10 -21.99 74.28
C LYS A 16 -22.31 -21.01 73.40
N ILE A 17 -21.68 -19.99 74.00
CA ILE A 17 -20.78 -19.09 73.31
C ILE A 17 -19.58 -19.85 72.75
N LEU A 18 -19.00 -20.76 73.52
CA LEU A 18 -17.89 -21.62 73.10
C LEU A 18 -18.30 -22.50 71.89
N ALA A 19 -19.51 -23.12 71.98
CA ALA A 19 -20.04 -23.93 70.87
C ALA A 19 -20.28 -23.11 69.58
N ILE A 20 -20.78 -21.87 69.70
CA ILE A 20 -20.96 -20.96 68.57
C ILE A 20 -19.59 -20.55 67.99
N ALA A 21 -18.62 -20.22 68.86
CA ALA A 21 -17.27 -19.89 68.43
C ALA A 21 -16.59 -21.07 67.71
N PHE A 22 -16.76 -22.28 68.25
CA PHE A 22 -16.22 -23.48 67.63
C PHE A 22 -16.90 -23.81 66.29
N ALA A 23 -18.21 -23.67 66.20
CA ALA A 23 -18.97 -23.81 64.95
C ALA A 23 -18.53 -22.78 63.92
N PHE A 24 -18.26 -21.53 64.32
CA PHE A 24 -17.77 -20.48 63.44
C PHE A 24 -16.34 -20.76 62.95
N ILE A 25 -15.47 -21.27 63.84
CA ILE A 25 -14.12 -21.69 63.44
C ILE A 25 -14.18 -22.87 62.47
N LEU A 26 -15.00 -23.89 62.77
CA LEU A 26 -15.22 -24.98 61.82
C LEU A 26 -15.78 -24.52 60.50
N TRP A 27 -16.74 -23.61 60.51
CA TRP A 27 -17.27 -23.01 59.26
C TRP A 27 -16.20 -22.28 58.48
N LEU A 28 -15.34 -21.46 59.11
CA LEU A 28 -14.19 -20.80 58.52
C LEU A 28 -13.20 -21.79 57.90
N VAL A 29 -12.91 -22.90 58.61
CA VAL A 29 -12.02 -23.94 58.11
C VAL A 29 -12.63 -24.63 56.88
N VAL A 30 -13.91 -25.00 56.93
CA VAL A 30 -14.62 -25.64 55.83
C VAL A 30 -14.73 -24.67 54.63
N TYR A 31 -15.01 -23.39 54.90
CA TYR A 31 -15.07 -22.36 53.86
C TYR A 31 -13.73 -22.20 53.15
N ASN A 32 -12.62 -22.17 53.91
CA ASN A 32 -11.27 -22.05 53.38
C ASN A 32 -10.81 -23.33 52.64
N LEU A 33 -11.26 -24.51 53.05
CA LEU A 33 -11.02 -25.78 52.34
C LEU A 33 -11.83 -25.89 51.02
N ASN A 34 -12.96 -25.22 50.94
CA ASN A 34 -13.81 -25.23 49.72
C ASN A 34 -13.33 -24.27 48.63
N ASP A 35 -12.42 -23.32 48.92
CA ASP A 35 -11.86 -22.38 47.93
C ASP A 35 -10.30 -22.47 47.93
N PRO A 36 -9.74 -23.60 47.51
CA PRO A 36 -8.30 -23.82 47.51
C PRO A 36 -7.58 -22.93 46.49
N VAL A 37 -6.34 -22.61 46.78
CA VAL A 37 -5.45 -21.98 45.80
C VAL A 37 -5.18 -22.96 44.66
N LYS A 38 -5.37 -22.50 43.44
CA LYS A 38 -5.12 -23.23 42.19
C LYS A 38 -4.26 -22.42 41.27
N THR A 39 -3.73 -23.07 40.23
CA THR A 39 -3.01 -22.43 39.13
C THR A 39 -3.82 -22.63 37.86
N LYS A 40 -3.98 -21.57 37.08
CA LYS A 40 -4.64 -21.56 35.78
C LYS A 40 -3.73 -20.83 34.79
N THR A 41 -3.65 -21.33 33.58
CA THR A 41 -2.91 -20.69 32.48
C THR A 41 -3.83 -19.78 31.69
N PHE A 42 -3.33 -18.61 31.37
CA PHE A 42 -3.99 -17.60 30.55
C PHE A 42 -3.08 -17.21 29.41
N THR A 43 -3.69 -16.60 28.39
CA THR A 43 -3.00 -16.07 27.22
C THR A 43 -3.38 -14.62 27.00
N THR A 44 -2.44 -13.80 26.54
CA THR A 44 -2.74 -12.43 26.18
C THR A 44 -1.82 -11.97 25.05
N THR A 45 -2.28 -10.98 24.28
CA THR A 45 -1.48 -10.35 23.22
C THR A 45 -0.52 -9.33 23.81
N VAL A 46 0.68 -9.26 23.21
CA VAL A 46 1.73 -8.34 23.63
C VAL A 46 1.51 -6.98 22.97
N THR A 47 1.41 -5.93 23.78
CA THR A 47 1.40 -4.55 23.32
C THR A 47 2.82 -3.99 23.34
N VAL A 48 3.28 -3.47 22.21
CA VAL A 48 4.66 -3.01 22.02
C VAL A 48 4.71 -1.50 21.98
N THR A 49 5.63 -0.91 22.74
CA THR A 49 5.90 0.53 22.79
C THR A 49 7.40 0.80 22.69
N GLY A 50 7.81 2.05 22.51
CA GLY A 50 9.21 2.47 22.55
C GLY A 50 10.03 2.12 21.31
N ARG A 51 9.40 1.86 20.15
CA ARG A 51 10.12 1.53 18.90
C ARG A 51 11.06 2.66 18.48
N ASP A 52 10.63 3.91 18.58
CA ASP A 52 11.41 5.08 18.17
C ASP A 52 12.77 5.14 18.87
N SER A 53 12.81 4.78 20.17
CA SER A 53 14.07 4.73 20.94
C SER A 53 15.09 3.70 20.44
N VAL A 54 14.62 2.66 19.73
CA VAL A 54 15.49 1.64 19.12
C VAL A 54 15.91 2.08 17.73
N VAL A 55 15.00 2.68 16.97
CA VAL A 55 15.26 3.26 15.65
C VAL A 55 16.32 4.37 15.76
N ASP A 56 16.24 5.23 16.77
CA ASP A 56 17.25 6.26 17.05
C ASP A 56 18.65 5.69 17.31
N LYS A 57 18.73 4.44 17.77
CA LYS A 57 20.00 3.70 17.93
C LYS A 57 20.45 3.02 16.62
N GLY A 58 19.73 3.20 15.52
CA GLY A 58 20.00 2.58 14.22
C GLY A 58 19.63 1.11 14.12
N LEU A 59 18.72 0.64 14.96
CA LEU A 59 18.29 -0.75 15.05
C LEU A 59 16.80 -0.88 14.73
N TRP A 60 16.41 -1.98 14.09
CA TRP A 60 15.03 -2.34 13.79
C TRP A 60 14.65 -3.64 14.48
N PRO A 61 13.77 -3.59 15.49
CA PRO A 61 13.32 -4.78 16.19
C PRO A 61 12.15 -5.44 15.45
N THR A 62 12.23 -6.75 15.25
CA THR A 62 11.17 -7.57 14.65
C THR A 62 10.72 -8.64 15.63
N ILE A 63 9.44 -8.68 15.95
CA ILE A 63 8.79 -9.70 16.76
C ILE A 63 8.09 -10.68 15.82
N LYS A 64 8.39 -11.98 15.97
CA LYS A 64 7.72 -13.02 15.18
C LYS A 64 6.24 -13.10 15.56
N ASP A 65 5.38 -13.44 14.61
CA ASP A 65 3.93 -13.55 14.86
C ASP A 65 3.61 -14.58 15.96
N SER A 66 4.39 -15.65 16.06
CA SER A 66 4.26 -16.64 17.15
C SER A 66 4.53 -16.08 18.55
N GLU A 67 5.28 -14.98 18.64
CA GLU A 67 5.66 -14.34 19.90
C GLU A 67 4.75 -13.15 20.27
N LYS A 68 3.80 -12.80 19.41
CA LYS A 68 2.82 -11.74 19.68
C LYS A 68 1.79 -12.13 20.76
N THR A 69 1.70 -13.41 21.08
CA THR A 69 0.83 -13.95 22.12
C THR A 69 1.67 -14.70 23.12
N ILE A 70 1.52 -14.40 24.40
CA ILE A 70 2.24 -15.08 25.48
C ILE A 70 1.28 -15.85 26.35
N SER A 71 1.75 -17.00 26.86
CA SER A 71 1.05 -17.82 27.83
C SER A 71 1.78 -17.74 29.16
N PHE A 72 1.04 -17.55 30.24
CA PHE A 72 1.57 -17.45 31.57
C PHE A 72 0.62 -18.12 32.59
N SER A 73 1.15 -18.50 33.74
CA SER A 73 0.40 -19.17 34.79
C SER A 73 0.16 -18.23 35.97
N VAL A 74 -1.06 -18.25 36.48
CA VAL A 74 -1.49 -17.43 37.61
C VAL A 74 -2.02 -18.35 38.71
N SER A 75 -1.57 -18.11 39.92
CA SER A 75 -2.06 -18.78 41.12
C SER A 75 -2.95 -17.86 41.95
N GLY A 76 -4.05 -18.40 42.44
CA GLY A 76 -5.01 -17.66 43.25
C GLY A 76 -6.11 -18.57 43.77
N LYS A 77 -7.05 -18.02 44.56
CA LYS A 77 -8.23 -18.76 44.99
C LYS A 77 -9.06 -19.15 43.73
N ARG A 78 -9.61 -20.39 43.81
CA ARG A 78 -10.43 -20.93 42.72
C ARG A 78 -11.56 -19.98 42.30
N SER A 79 -12.21 -19.32 43.25
CA SER A 79 -13.28 -18.35 42.98
C SER A 79 -12.83 -17.22 42.08
N TYR A 80 -11.67 -16.62 42.38
CA TYR A 80 -11.10 -15.52 41.56
C TYR A 80 -10.69 -16.00 40.18
N LEU A 81 -10.00 -17.14 40.10
CA LEU A 81 -9.52 -17.69 38.84
C LEU A 81 -10.65 -18.08 37.87
N ASN A 82 -11.84 -18.45 38.42
CA ASN A 82 -13.00 -18.76 37.59
C ASN A 82 -13.69 -17.54 37.00
N GLU A 83 -13.51 -16.38 37.61
CA GLU A 83 -14.06 -15.09 37.13
C GLU A 83 -13.09 -14.35 36.19
N LEU A 84 -11.86 -14.86 36.02
CA LEU A 84 -10.86 -14.26 35.15
C LEU A 84 -10.87 -14.90 33.77
N ASP A 85 -10.86 -14.01 32.76
CA ASP A 85 -10.71 -14.34 31.36
C ASP A 85 -9.39 -13.76 30.81
N ASP A 86 -8.97 -14.23 29.63
CA ASP A 86 -7.75 -13.77 28.95
C ASP A 86 -7.76 -12.25 28.72
N SER A 87 -8.93 -11.65 28.51
CA SER A 87 -9.12 -10.20 28.33
C SER A 87 -8.89 -9.35 29.60
N ASP A 88 -8.86 -9.97 30.78
CA ASP A 88 -8.55 -9.28 32.05
C ASP A 88 -7.05 -9.03 32.23
N PHE A 89 -6.22 -9.62 31.38
CA PHE A 89 -4.76 -9.52 31.44
C PHE A 89 -4.21 -8.62 30.32
N TYR A 90 -3.09 -7.99 30.61
CA TYR A 90 -2.31 -7.22 29.65
C TYR A 90 -0.84 -7.63 29.72
N ALA A 91 -0.15 -7.54 28.60
CA ALA A 91 1.29 -7.75 28.49
C ALA A 91 1.90 -6.59 27.72
N ASN A 92 2.70 -5.78 28.39
CA ASN A 92 3.35 -4.62 27.81
C ASN A 92 4.84 -4.87 27.64
N VAL A 93 5.37 -4.44 26.51
CA VAL A 93 6.80 -4.49 26.18
C VAL A 93 7.26 -3.10 25.81
N ASP A 94 8.27 -2.60 26.51
CA ASP A 94 8.94 -1.35 26.16
C ASP A 94 10.28 -1.67 25.51
N LEU A 95 10.34 -1.46 24.19
CA LEU A 95 11.54 -1.71 23.39
C LEU A 95 12.72 -0.80 23.75
N ALA A 96 12.50 0.33 24.45
CA ALA A 96 13.61 1.16 24.94
C ALA A 96 14.56 0.36 25.85
N ASN A 97 14.06 -0.69 26.52
CA ASN A 97 14.78 -1.57 27.43
C ASN A 97 15.26 -2.89 26.79
N ILE A 98 15.42 -2.91 25.47
CA ILE A 98 15.92 -4.07 24.73
C ILE A 98 17.32 -4.46 25.17
N ILE A 99 17.54 -5.75 25.36
CA ILE A 99 18.84 -6.35 25.66
C ILE A 99 19.30 -7.11 24.43
N VAL A 100 20.27 -6.56 23.71
CA VAL A 100 20.89 -7.21 22.55
C VAL A 100 21.85 -8.28 23.04
N ASP A 101 21.82 -9.45 22.40
CA ASP A 101 22.72 -10.56 22.69
C ASP A 101 24.17 -10.16 22.34
N LYS A 102 25.11 -10.52 23.20
CA LYS A 102 26.53 -10.18 23.01
C LYS A 102 27.19 -11.06 21.96
N ASP A 103 26.72 -12.29 21.82
CA ASP A 103 27.28 -13.30 20.92
C ASP A 103 26.61 -13.27 19.54
N ASP A 104 25.36 -12.79 19.47
CA ASP A 104 24.59 -12.66 18.22
C ASP A 104 23.82 -11.34 18.22
N THR A 105 24.40 -10.31 17.61
CA THR A 105 23.81 -8.96 17.54
C THR A 105 22.49 -8.90 16.78
N ASN A 106 22.11 -9.97 16.07
CA ASN A 106 20.81 -10.07 15.39
C ASN A 106 19.71 -10.62 16.32
N LYS A 107 20.07 -11.00 17.54
CA LYS A 107 19.14 -11.46 18.57
C LYS A 107 19.08 -10.50 19.74
N ALA A 108 17.90 -10.36 20.27
CA ALA A 108 17.68 -9.58 21.46
C ALA A 108 16.52 -10.16 22.27
N SER A 109 16.39 -9.68 23.47
CA SER A 109 15.24 -9.97 24.32
C SER A 109 14.80 -8.72 25.06
N VAL A 110 13.54 -8.71 25.45
CA VAL A 110 12.98 -7.62 26.25
C VAL A 110 12.06 -8.18 27.31
N LYS A 111 12.06 -7.58 28.48
CA LYS A 111 11.17 -7.97 29.58
C LYS A 111 9.73 -7.63 29.25
N VAL A 112 8.83 -8.59 29.50
CA VAL A 112 7.39 -8.39 29.36
C VAL A 112 6.82 -8.04 30.73
N ASP A 113 6.13 -6.92 30.83
CA ASP A 113 5.37 -6.52 32.01
C ASP A 113 3.94 -7.06 31.88
N ILE A 114 3.64 -8.11 32.68
CA ILE A 114 2.33 -8.77 32.68
C ILE A 114 1.54 -8.27 33.89
N GLY A 115 0.32 -7.86 33.65
CA GLY A 115 -0.57 -7.42 34.73
C GLY A 115 -2.00 -7.88 34.52
N CYS A 116 -2.81 -7.68 35.55
CA CYS A 116 -4.23 -7.99 35.55
C CYS A 116 -5.04 -6.76 36.00
N THR A 117 -6.16 -6.55 35.37
CA THR A 117 -7.07 -5.43 35.72
C THR A 117 -7.91 -5.75 36.94
N LYS A 118 -8.27 -7.03 37.13
CA LYS A 118 -9.05 -7.54 38.28
C LYS A 118 -8.16 -8.30 39.27
N TYR A 119 -8.54 -8.29 40.54
CA TYR A 119 -7.92 -9.10 41.59
C TYR A 119 -6.38 -8.96 41.75
N ARG A 120 -5.81 -7.81 41.35
CA ARG A 120 -4.36 -7.54 41.31
C ARG A 120 -3.58 -7.96 42.54
N HIS A 121 -4.17 -7.83 43.72
CA HIS A 121 -3.53 -8.18 45.01
C HIS A 121 -3.88 -9.58 45.52
N SER A 122 -4.75 -10.29 44.80
CA SER A 122 -5.29 -11.60 45.25
C SER A 122 -4.80 -12.77 44.37
N ILE A 123 -4.05 -12.45 43.33
CA ILE A 123 -3.43 -13.43 42.41
C ILE A 123 -1.92 -13.23 42.38
N THR A 124 -1.21 -14.30 42.06
CA THR A 124 0.26 -14.30 41.92
C THR A 124 0.63 -14.85 40.55
N PHE A 125 1.47 -14.14 39.83
CA PHE A 125 2.04 -14.60 38.57
C PHE A 125 3.17 -15.57 38.86
N ASN A 126 3.14 -16.76 38.25
CA ASN A 126 4.15 -17.79 38.40
C ASN A 126 5.15 -17.73 37.23
N GLY A 127 6.40 -18.07 37.45
CA GLY A 127 7.41 -18.24 36.41
C GLY A 127 8.45 -17.11 36.29
N GLY A 128 8.41 -16.12 37.18
CA GLY A 128 9.42 -15.05 37.20
C GLY A 128 9.26 -14.06 36.06
N ASP A 129 10.38 -13.44 35.66
CA ASP A 129 10.38 -12.48 34.57
C ASP A 129 10.20 -13.17 33.18
N HIS A 130 9.18 -12.81 32.48
CA HIS A 130 8.96 -13.27 31.09
C HIS A 130 9.81 -12.42 30.16
N MET A 131 10.68 -13.08 29.39
CA MET A 131 11.49 -12.44 28.36
C MET A 131 10.94 -12.77 26.99
N LEU A 132 10.68 -11.74 26.18
CA LEU A 132 10.23 -11.88 24.79
C LEU A 132 11.47 -11.91 23.89
N PRO A 133 11.73 -12.98 23.15
CA PRO A 133 12.80 -13.02 22.17
C PRO A 133 12.37 -12.24 20.92
N LEU A 134 13.30 -11.50 20.32
CA LEU A 134 13.07 -10.75 19.09
C LEU A 134 14.35 -10.74 18.23
N SER A 135 14.15 -10.54 16.94
CA SER A 135 15.25 -10.31 16.02
C SER A 135 15.51 -8.81 15.90
N VAL A 136 16.78 -8.46 15.71
CA VAL A 136 17.20 -7.07 15.51
C VAL A 136 18.00 -7.00 14.23
N GLU A 137 17.66 -6.06 13.37
CA GLU A 137 18.41 -5.74 12.16
C GLU A 137 18.86 -4.28 12.21
N LYS A 138 19.76 -3.92 11.31
CA LYS A 138 20.13 -2.53 11.14
C LYS A 138 18.95 -1.75 10.53
N TYR A 139 18.65 -0.58 11.11
CA TYR A 139 17.67 0.34 10.53
C TYR A 139 18.27 1.05 9.33
N MET A 140 17.54 1.07 8.23
CA MET A 140 17.86 1.81 7.02
C MET A 140 16.71 2.72 6.64
N GLN A 141 17.01 3.90 6.13
CA GLN A 141 16.02 4.81 5.55
C GLN A 141 16.45 5.25 4.16
N LYS A 142 15.56 5.15 3.19
CA LYS A 142 15.76 5.63 1.81
C LYS A 142 14.61 6.53 1.36
N GLN A 143 14.89 7.36 0.37
CA GLN A 143 13.90 8.18 -0.32
C GLN A 143 13.61 7.58 -1.68
N PHE A 144 12.32 7.54 -2.04
CA PHE A 144 11.84 7.03 -3.31
C PHE A 144 10.96 8.07 -3.98
N GLU A 145 11.16 8.26 -5.28
CA GLU A 145 10.24 9.03 -6.10
C GLU A 145 8.98 8.23 -6.34
N VAL A 146 7.82 8.86 -6.15
CA VAL A 146 6.50 8.22 -6.33
C VAL A 146 6.19 8.16 -7.82
N LYS A 147 6.07 6.95 -8.36
CA LYS A 147 5.61 6.69 -9.72
C LYS A 147 4.09 6.57 -9.73
N VAL A 148 3.45 7.34 -10.58
CA VAL A 148 1.99 7.30 -10.72
C VAL A 148 1.63 6.47 -11.95
N SER A 149 0.72 5.53 -11.77
CA SER A 149 0.02 4.83 -12.85
C SER A 149 -1.47 5.20 -12.83
N LEU A 150 -2.03 5.30 -14.03
CA LEU A 150 -3.46 5.58 -14.23
C LEU A 150 -4.08 4.34 -14.87
N ASP A 151 -5.12 3.80 -14.25
CA ASP A 151 -5.87 2.68 -14.77
C ASP A 151 -7.25 3.14 -15.25
N GLY A 152 -7.50 2.93 -16.55
CA GLY A 152 -8.72 3.35 -17.21
C GLY A 152 -8.53 4.51 -18.17
N SER A 153 -9.64 5.07 -18.63
CA SER A 153 -9.69 6.16 -19.62
C SER A 153 -10.97 6.97 -19.47
N LEU A 154 -10.95 8.17 -20.00
CA LEU A 154 -12.14 9.02 -20.13
C LEU A 154 -12.80 8.78 -21.48
N SER A 155 -14.13 8.84 -21.52
CA SER A 155 -14.90 8.79 -22.77
C SER A 155 -15.14 10.18 -23.38
N GLY A 156 -15.62 10.19 -24.62
CA GLY A 156 -15.95 11.42 -25.35
C GLY A 156 -14.72 12.19 -25.83
N ALA A 157 -14.82 13.51 -25.81
CA ALA A 157 -13.76 14.40 -26.31
C ALA A 157 -12.73 14.77 -25.25
N LYS A 158 -12.40 13.82 -24.35
CA LYS A 158 -11.47 14.01 -23.23
C LYS A 158 -10.42 12.91 -23.19
N ALA A 159 -9.23 13.24 -22.75
CA ALA A 159 -8.15 12.29 -22.52
C ALA A 159 -7.30 12.71 -21.32
N LEU A 160 -6.65 11.74 -20.68
CA LEU A 160 -5.72 11.99 -19.59
C LEU A 160 -4.41 12.60 -20.08
N GLY A 161 -3.88 13.55 -19.33
CA GLY A 161 -2.56 14.12 -19.55
C GLY A 161 -1.45 13.09 -19.37
N ASN A 162 -0.29 13.38 -19.95
CA ASN A 162 0.84 12.45 -19.96
C ASN A 162 1.71 12.52 -18.70
N LYS A 163 1.48 13.49 -17.82
CA LYS A 163 2.33 13.76 -16.65
C LYS A 163 1.50 13.89 -15.38
N PRO A 164 0.96 12.77 -14.85
CA PRO A 164 0.33 12.80 -13.55
C PRO A 164 1.36 13.19 -12.48
N GLN A 165 0.91 13.90 -11.46
CA GLN A 165 1.78 14.38 -10.40
C GLN A 165 1.30 13.84 -9.05
N ALA A 166 2.22 13.19 -8.31
CA ALA A 166 2.01 12.81 -6.93
C ALA A 166 2.33 13.96 -5.96
N ASN A 167 1.59 14.05 -4.89
CA ASN A 167 1.89 14.94 -3.77
C ASN A 167 1.79 14.16 -2.45
N PRO A 168 2.93 13.91 -1.76
CA PRO A 168 4.29 14.32 -2.12
C PRO A 168 4.89 13.52 -3.30
N LYS A 169 5.86 14.13 -3.99
CA LYS A 169 6.60 13.49 -5.10
C LYS A 169 7.62 12.47 -4.63
N VAL A 170 8.07 12.60 -3.39
CA VAL A 170 9.11 11.75 -2.78
C VAL A 170 8.62 11.31 -1.41
N VAL A 171 8.75 10.02 -1.14
CA VAL A 171 8.43 9.41 0.16
C VAL A 171 9.69 8.90 0.82
N LYS A 172 9.73 8.97 2.16
CA LYS A 172 10.78 8.39 2.98
C LYS A 172 10.28 7.07 3.54
N ILE A 173 11.03 6.02 3.32
CA ILE A 173 10.72 4.67 3.79
C ILE A 173 11.85 4.21 4.69
N GLY A 174 11.51 3.90 5.92
CA GLY A 174 12.41 3.32 6.91
C GLY A 174 12.06 1.86 7.21
N GLY A 175 13.01 1.12 7.79
CA GLY A 175 12.77 -0.26 8.19
C GLY A 175 14.04 -1.10 8.28
N PRO A 176 13.90 -2.43 8.33
CA PRO A 176 15.05 -3.33 8.35
C PRO A 176 15.83 -3.23 7.03
N GLU A 177 17.15 -3.20 7.13
CA GLU A 177 18.04 -3.08 5.96
C GLU A 177 17.77 -4.16 4.91
N SER A 178 17.43 -5.38 5.35
CA SER A 178 17.10 -6.52 4.48
C SER A 178 15.92 -6.24 3.54
N ILE A 179 14.91 -5.48 4.01
CA ILE A 179 13.72 -5.14 3.19
C ILE A 179 13.94 -3.82 2.45
N VAL A 180 14.40 -2.77 3.14
CA VAL A 180 14.52 -1.44 2.52
C VAL A 180 15.53 -1.44 1.36
N SER A 181 16.55 -2.31 1.40
CA SER A 181 17.53 -2.44 0.32
C SER A 181 16.94 -3.04 -0.96
N THR A 182 15.92 -3.90 -0.86
CA THR A 182 15.28 -4.55 -2.01
C THR A 182 14.17 -3.72 -2.67
N ILE A 183 13.78 -2.58 -2.08
CA ILE A 183 12.75 -1.73 -2.68
C ILE A 183 13.28 -1.13 -3.98
N ALA A 184 12.64 -1.49 -5.11
CA ALA A 184 12.93 -0.98 -6.44
C ALA A 184 12.10 0.26 -6.79
N SER A 185 10.84 0.32 -6.34
CA SER A 185 9.96 1.46 -6.66
C SER A 185 8.85 1.67 -5.65
N ALA A 186 8.41 2.93 -5.56
CA ALA A 186 7.24 3.38 -4.83
C ALA A 186 6.18 3.82 -5.84
N ASN A 187 5.03 3.14 -5.86
CA ASN A 187 4.01 3.33 -6.87
C ASN A 187 2.68 3.74 -6.24
N VAL A 188 1.90 4.52 -6.98
CA VAL A 188 0.51 4.85 -6.67
C VAL A 188 -0.33 4.64 -7.91
N ASN A 189 -1.43 3.91 -7.78
CA ASN A 189 -2.37 3.68 -8.87
C ASN A 189 -3.69 4.41 -8.61
N ILE A 190 -4.17 5.15 -9.62
CA ILE A 190 -5.47 5.83 -9.60
C ILE A 190 -6.34 5.22 -10.69
N LYS A 191 -7.56 4.83 -10.32
CA LYS A 191 -8.57 4.40 -11.28
C LYS A 191 -9.32 5.62 -11.80
N VAL A 192 -9.42 5.72 -13.13
CA VAL A 192 -10.11 6.81 -13.80
C VAL A 192 -11.20 6.23 -14.71
N ASP A 193 -12.41 6.70 -14.53
CA ASP A 193 -13.58 6.34 -15.34
C ASP A 193 -14.46 7.57 -15.61
N ASP A 194 -15.57 7.37 -16.30
CA ASP A 194 -16.50 8.44 -16.65
C ASP A 194 -17.23 9.08 -15.47
N ASN A 195 -17.19 8.44 -14.27
CA ASN A 195 -17.76 8.97 -13.04
C ASN A 195 -16.74 9.81 -12.25
N THR A 196 -15.49 9.82 -12.70
CA THR A 196 -14.41 10.58 -12.04
C THR A 196 -14.69 12.07 -12.09
N ILE A 197 -14.59 12.74 -10.96
CA ILE A 197 -14.86 14.19 -10.86
C ILE A 197 -13.72 14.97 -11.51
N ILE A 198 -14.07 15.80 -12.51
CA ILE A 198 -13.15 16.72 -13.19
C ILE A 198 -13.46 18.12 -12.70
N SER A 199 -12.46 18.80 -12.14
CA SER A 199 -12.54 20.21 -11.74
C SER A 199 -11.38 20.98 -12.38
N ASP A 200 -11.65 22.14 -12.97
CA ASP A 200 -10.64 23.00 -13.60
C ASP A 200 -9.74 22.28 -14.63
N ASN A 201 -10.32 21.36 -15.41
CA ASN A 201 -9.60 20.47 -16.33
C ASN A 201 -8.54 19.59 -15.67
N GLN A 202 -8.75 19.25 -14.39
CA GLN A 202 -7.90 18.34 -13.63
C GLN A 202 -8.74 17.30 -12.90
N ILE A 203 -8.15 16.12 -12.73
CA ILE A 203 -8.59 15.09 -11.80
C ILE A 203 -7.64 15.14 -10.62
N THR A 204 -8.19 15.23 -9.41
CA THR A 204 -7.43 15.04 -8.18
C THR A 204 -8.06 13.91 -7.39
N ASP A 205 -7.31 12.86 -7.16
CA ASP A 205 -7.75 11.68 -6.41
C ASP A 205 -6.62 11.18 -5.50
N ARG A 206 -6.91 10.22 -4.65
CA ARG A 206 -5.95 9.64 -3.71
C ARG A 206 -5.82 8.14 -3.94
N GLY A 207 -4.57 7.69 -4.00
CA GLY A 207 -4.26 6.27 -4.10
C GLY A 207 -3.35 5.81 -2.97
N ASP A 208 -3.40 4.53 -2.69
CA ASP A 208 -2.56 3.90 -1.68
C ASP A 208 -1.14 3.69 -2.23
N LEU A 209 -0.16 3.92 -1.35
CA LEU A 209 1.24 3.67 -1.67
C LEU A 209 1.51 2.17 -1.73
N THR A 210 2.04 1.71 -2.84
CA THR A 210 2.49 0.33 -3.04
C THR A 210 4.00 0.32 -3.27
N LEU A 211 4.72 -0.52 -2.53
CA LEU A 211 6.17 -0.70 -2.69
C LEU A 211 6.43 -2.01 -3.41
N ILE A 212 7.30 -1.97 -4.41
CA ILE A 212 7.63 -3.13 -5.25
C ILE A 212 9.14 -3.40 -5.10
N ASP A 213 9.49 -4.67 -4.96
CA ASP A 213 10.88 -5.10 -4.89
C ASP A 213 11.53 -5.29 -6.28
N ASP A 214 12.81 -5.68 -6.30
CA ASP A 214 13.57 -5.93 -7.54
C ASP A 214 13.05 -7.11 -8.36
N ASN A 215 12.23 -8.00 -7.78
CA ASN A 215 11.60 -9.14 -8.46
C ASN A 215 10.22 -8.78 -9.03
N GLY A 216 9.65 -7.65 -8.63
CA GLY A 216 8.31 -7.22 -9.01
C GLY A 216 7.22 -7.62 -8.00
N ASP A 217 7.60 -8.14 -6.84
CA ASP A 217 6.68 -8.52 -5.78
C ASP A 217 6.34 -7.33 -4.88
N GLU A 218 5.11 -7.32 -4.36
CA GLU A 218 4.64 -6.27 -3.45
C GLU A 218 5.20 -6.48 -2.03
N ILE A 219 5.76 -5.41 -1.46
CA ILE A 219 6.30 -5.39 -0.10
C ILE A 219 5.22 -4.94 0.88
N ASP A 220 5.05 -5.70 1.96
CA ASP A 220 4.13 -5.38 3.05
C ASP A 220 4.59 -4.13 3.83
N ILE A 221 3.92 -3.01 3.62
CA ILE A 221 4.21 -1.72 4.26
C ILE A 221 4.08 -1.78 5.78
N SER A 222 3.27 -2.69 6.33
CA SER A 222 3.09 -2.84 7.79
C SER A 222 4.36 -3.24 8.53
N LYS A 223 5.34 -3.79 7.82
CA LYS A 223 6.66 -4.19 8.33
C LYS A 223 7.71 -3.08 8.26
N LEU A 224 7.33 -1.92 7.78
CA LEU A 224 8.19 -0.78 7.54
C LEU A 224 7.80 0.41 8.41
N ASP A 225 8.70 1.37 8.48
CA ASP A 225 8.45 2.69 9.06
C ASP A 225 8.09 3.66 7.94
N VAL A 226 6.79 3.75 7.69
CA VAL A 226 6.19 4.63 6.68
C VAL A 226 5.26 5.58 7.39
N ASP A 227 5.54 6.88 7.28
CA ASP A 227 4.68 7.91 7.85
C ASP A 227 3.24 7.74 7.32
N SER A 228 2.26 7.85 8.20
CA SER A 228 0.83 7.69 7.88
C SER A 228 0.36 8.62 6.76
N GLN A 229 0.98 9.81 6.62
CA GLN A 229 0.70 10.74 5.53
C GLN A 229 1.05 10.17 4.14
N TYR A 230 1.97 9.19 4.07
CA TYR A 230 2.39 8.56 2.82
C TYR A 230 1.54 7.33 2.45
N GLN A 231 0.72 6.83 3.36
CA GLN A 231 -0.15 5.68 3.07
C GLN A 231 -1.21 6.00 2.00
N SER A 232 -1.64 7.26 1.93
CA SER A 232 -2.59 7.73 0.92
C SER A 232 -2.08 9.02 0.27
N ILE A 233 -1.63 8.92 -0.98
CA ILE A 233 -0.97 9.98 -1.74
C ILE A 233 -1.96 10.64 -2.68
N ALA A 234 -2.02 11.96 -2.67
CA ALA A 234 -2.81 12.72 -3.62
C ALA A 234 -2.12 12.70 -5.00
N VAL A 235 -2.90 12.42 -6.04
CA VAL A 235 -2.46 12.44 -7.42
C VAL A 235 -3.31 13.45 -8.19
N THR A 236 -2.66 14.32 -8.95
CA THR A 236 -3.31 15.25 -9.86
C THR A 236 -2.90 14.94 -11.29
N VAL A 237 -3.87 14.85 -12.18
CA VAL A 237 -3.65 14.67 -13.61
C VAL A 237 -4.49 15.66 -14.42
N ASP A 238 -3.88 16.27 -15.44
CA ASP A 238 -4.60 17.17 -16.33
C ASP A 238 -5.57 16.39 -17.23
N VAL A 239 -6.70 16.98 -17.52
CA VAL A 239 -7.66 16.48 -18.50
C VAL A 239 -7.54 17.34 -19.77
N LEU A 240 -7.17 16.69 -20.86
CA LEU A 240 -6.96 17.32 -22.16
C LEU A 240 -8.18 17.09 -23.06
N SER A 241 -8.42 18.01 -23.95
CA SER A 241 -9.39 17.82 -25.05
C SER A 241 -8.82 16.87 -26.09
N THR A 242 -9.71 16.20 -26.85
CA THR A 242 -9.31 15.38 -27.97
C THR A 242 -9.93 15.91 -29.27
N LYS A 243 -9.24 15.72 -30.38
CA LYS A 243 -9.69 16.09 -31.72
C LYS A 243 -9.14 15.09 -32.73
N GLU A 244 -10.02 14.59 -33.59
CA GLU A 244 -9.60 13.81 -34.74
C GLU A 244 -9.23 14.74 -35.88
N VAL A 245 -8.07 14.52 -36.48
CA VAL A 245 -7.57 15.32 -37.60
C VAL A 245 -7.11 14.42 -38.75
N PRO A 246 -7.39 14.82 -40.03
CA PRO A 246 -6.92 14.06 -41.18
C PRO A 246 -5.40 14.21 -41.35
N ILE A 247 -4.78 13.18 -41.92
CA ILE A 247 -3.38 13.17 -42.31
C ILE A 247 -3.31 13.45 -43.80
N LYS A 248 -2.49 14.40 -44.20
CA LYS A 248 -2.21 14.71 -45.59
C LYS A 248 -0.75 14.43 -45.90
N CYS A 249 -0.49 13.80 -47.02
CA CYS A 249 0.86 13.57 -47.49
C CYS A 249 1.13 14.42 -48.73
N THR A 250 2.28 15.08 -48.71
CA THR A 250 2.76 15.86 -49.87
C THR A 250 4.03 15.21 -50.42
N THR A 251 4.20 15.32 -51.75
CA THR A 251 5.38 14.78 -52.43
C THR A 251 6.13 15.88 -53.13
N THR A 252 7.42 15.73 -53.35
CA THR A 252 8.27 16.64 -54.10
C THR A 252 9.08 15.87 -55.15
N GLY A 253 9.44 16.55 -56.25
CA GLY A 253 10.18 15.94 -57.33
C GLY A 253 9.27 15.30 -58.41
N SER A 254 9.87 14.59 -59.34
CA SER A 254 9.17 13.89 -60.42
C SER A 254 9.71 12.47 -60.59
N PRO A 255 8.83 11.46 -60.77
CA PRO A 255 9.26 10.10 -61.05
C PRO A 255 10.02 9.97 -62.38
N ALA A 256 10.82 8.91 -62.52
CA ALA A 256 11.56 8.62 -63.75
C ALA A 256 10.66 8.06 -64.85
N GLY A 257 11.11 8.18 -66.10
CA GLY A 257 10.56 7.45 -67.25
C GLY A 257 9.13 7.80 -67.63
N GLY A 258 8.64 9.02 -67.33
CA GLY A 258 7.25 9.43 -67.69
C GLY A 258 6.19 8.76 -66.84
N LYS A 259 6.55 8.18 -65.72
CA LYS A 259 5.59 7.67 -64.71
C LYS A 259 4.89 8.82 -64.01
N SER A 260 3.70 8.58 -63.53
CA SER A 260 2.94 9.51 -62.71
C SER A 260 2.46 8.86 -61.45
N VAL A 261 2.34 9.65 -60.39
CA VAL A 261 1.77 9.18 -59.11
C VAL A 261 0.29 8.90 -59.30
N LEU A 262 -0.13 7.66 -59.11
CA LEU A 262 -1.55 7.26 -59.20
C LEU A 262 -2.31 7.60 -57.90
N GLY A 263 -1.66 7.45 -56.77
CA GLY A 263 -2.24 7.70 -55.47
C GLY A 263 -1.21 7.60 -54.35
N VAL A 264 -1.63 8.03 -53.18
CA VAL A 264 -0.92 7.88 -51.95
C VAL A 264 -1.82 7.07 -51.00
N GLU A 265 -1.38 5.90 -50.61
CA GLU A 265 -2.07 5.10 -49.62
C GLU A 265 -1.42 5.31 -48.26
N LEU A 266 -2.23 5.66 -47.29
CA LEU A 266 -1.81 5.85 -45.90
C LEU A 266 -2.34 4.69 -45.06
N SER A 267 -1.56 4.19 -44.11
CA SER A 267 -2.03 3.17 -43.17
C SER A 267 -3.15 3.69 -42.25
N GLU A 268 -3.20 4.99 -42.01
CA GLU A 268 -4.25 5.69 -41.27
C GLU A 268 -4.56 7.02 -42.00
N GLU A 269 -5.84 7.29 -42.24
CA GLU A 269 -6.30 8.51 -42.90
C GLU A 269 -6.47 9.68 -41.91
N SER A 270 -6.69 9.36 -40.62
CA SER A 270 -6.84 10.31 -39.53
C SER A 270 -6.18 9.85 -38.29
N VAL A 271 -5.90 10.76 -37.36
CA VAL A 271 -5.36 10.44 -36.03
C VAL A 271 -6.05 11.26 -34.95
N MET A 272 -6.28 10.65 -33.81
CA MET A 272 -6.82 11.30 -32.62
C MET A 272 -5.70 11.99 -31.84
N LEU A 273 -5.76 13.32 -31.77
CA LEU A 273 -4.85 14.16 -30.99
C LEU A 273 -5.45 14.48 -29.61
N LYS A 274 -4.60 14.73 -28.63
CA LYS A 274 -4.95 15.29 -27.33
C LYS A 274 -4.07 16.49 -27.00
N GLY A 275 -4.65 17.50 -26.38
CA GLY A 275 -3.94 18.72 -26.02
C GLY A 275 -4.87 19.77 -25.42
N ASN A 276 -4.31 20.98 -25.20
CA ASN A 276 -5.14 22.11 -24.84
C ASN A 276 -6.11 22.44 -26.00
N ALA A 277 -7.37 22.78 -25.69
CA ALA A 277 -8.42 23.07 -26.65
C ALA A 277 -8.01 24.17 -27.67
N GLU A 278 -7.33 25.21 -27.21
CA GLU A 278 -6.85 26.30 -28.08
C GLU A 278 -5.81 25.79 -29.11
N ALA A 279 -4.85 24.96 -28.64
CA ALA A 279 -3.85 24.39 -29.55
C ALA A 279 -4.47 23.44 -30.57
N LEU A 280 -5.43 22.62 -30.15
CA LEU A 280 -6.13 21.70 -31.05
C LEU A 280 -7.02 22.41 -32.07
N ASN A 281 -7.64 23.53 -31.71
CA ASN A 281 -8.50 24.30 -32.64
C ASN A 281 -7.72 24.79 -33.85
N ASN A 282 -6.43 25.11 -33.70
CA ASN A 282 -5.55 25.60 -34.75
C ASN A 282 -5.04 24.48 -35.68
N ILE A 283 -5.21 23.20 -35.31
CA ILE A 283 -4.76 22.08 -36.14
C ILE A 283 -5.94 21.57 -36.98
N THR A 284 -5.84 21.72 -38.29
CA THR A 284 -6.87 21.27 -39.26
C THR A 284 -6.47 19.99 -39.98
N SER A 285 -5.17 19.72 -40.12
CA SER A 285 -4.59 18.49 -40.67
C SER A 285 -3.16 18.32 -40.18
N ILE A 286 -2.62 17.10 -40.27
CA ILE A 286 -1.19 16.85 -40.14
C ILE A 286 -0.64 16.68 -41.55
N ASP A 287 0.20 17.63 -41.98
CA ASP A 287 0.80 17.64 -43.30
C ASP A 287 2.18 16.95 -43.23
N VAL A 288 2.23 15.70 -43.71
CA VAL A 288 3.44 14.88 -43.73
C VAL A 288 4.21 15.06 -45.02
N GLY A 289 5.49 15.20 -44.94
CA GLY A 289 6.37 15.35 -46.09
C GLY A 289 7.03 16.73 -46.18
N PRO A 290 7.49 17.16 -47.32
CA PRO A 290 7.37 16.49 -48.65
C PRO A 290 8.23 15.21 -48.76
N ILE A 291 7.65 14.16 -49.33
CA ILE A 291 8.38 12.91 -49.64
C ILE A 291 9.01 13.11 -51.03
N ASP A 292 10.33 12.97 -51.13
CA ASP A 292 11.04 13.08 -52.40
C ASP A 292 10.83 11.83 -53.25
N ILE A 293 10.23 12.04 -54.43
CA ILE A 293 9.93 11.01 -55.43
C ILE A 293 10.80 11.17 -56.69
N SER A 294 11.84 12.02 -56.62
CA SER A 294 12.71 12.31 -57.76
C SER A 294 13.38 11.03 -58.27
N GLY A 295 13.15 10.69 -59.53
CA GLY A 295 13.76 9.56 -60.21
C GLY A 295 13.25 8.18 -59.77
N ALA A 296 12.15 8.12 -59.04
CA ALA A 296 11.58 6.84 -58.59
C ALA A 296 11.08 6.01 -59.78
N THR A 297 11.48 4.74 -59.85
CA THR A 297 11.10 3.77 -60.85
C THR A 297 10.03 2.79 -60.38
N ASP A 298 9.91 2.59 -59.09
CA ASP A 298 9.01 1.65 -58.45
C ASP A 298 8.27 2.30 -57.28
N ASP A 299 7.28 1.58 -56.75
CA ASP A 299 6.50 2.04 -55.60
C ASP A 299 7.39 2.32 -54.39
N ILE A 300 7.18 3.47 -53.73
CA ILE A 300 7.92 3.86 -52.56
C ILE A 300 7.07 3.53 -51.34
N SER A 301 7.61 2.69 -50.43
CA SER A 301 7.04 2.47 -49.12
C SER A 301 7.98 3.04 -48.06
N THR A 302 7.46 3.96 -47.25
CA THR A 302 8.23 4.59 -46.16
C THR A 302 7.40 4.70 -44.91
N SER A 303 8.07 4.76 -43.73
CA SER A 303 7.42 4.97 -42.44
C SER A 303 7.85 6.29 -41.84
N VAL A 304 6.87 7.09 -41.41
CA VAL A 304 7.08 8.44 -40.88
C VAL A 304 6.53 8.48 -39.46
N ASP A 305 7.29 9.11 -38.57
CA ASP A 305 6.86 9.38 -37.19
C ASP A 305 6.08 10.71 -37.16
N LEU A 306 4.79 10.63 -36.82
CA LEU A 306 3.91 11.79 -36.77
C LEU A 306 4.23 12.74 -35.60
N THR A 307 4.92 12.28 -34.55
CA THR A 307 5.22 13.14 -33.40
C THR A 307 6.06 14.35 -33.74
N GLY A 308 6.92 14.24 -34.77
CA GLY A 308 7.73 15.35 -35.27
C GLY A 308 6.96 16.48 -36.00
N TYR A 309 5.69 16.26 -36.32
CA TYR A 309 4.82 17.22 -37.02
C TYR A 309 3.83 17.91 -36.08
N LEU A 310 3.86 17.58 -34.76
CA LEU A 310 2.95 18.14 -33.78
C LEU A 310 3.57 19.36 -33.08
N PRO A 311 2.78 20.40 -32.80
CA PRO A 311 3.24 21.49 -31.94
C PRO A 311 3.42 21.05 -30.48
N ASP A 312 4.18 21.84 -29.72
CA ASP A 312 4.39 21.60 -28.29
C ASP A 312 3.06 21.52 -27.53
N GLY A 313 2.98 20.54 -26.65
CA GLY A 313 1.78 20.32 -25.82
C GLY A 313 0.65 19.56 -26.48
N VAL A 314 0.82 19.13 -27.75
CA VAL A 314 -0.11 18.26 -28.48
C VAL A 314 0.49 16.86 -28.62
N PHE A 315 -0.31 15.85 -28.37
CA PHE A 315 0.12 14.44 -28.33
C PHE A 315 -0.87 13.55 -29.09
N ILE A 316 -0.42 12.42 -29.59
CA ILE A 316 -1.30 11.40 -30.16
C ILE A 316 -1.90 10.58 -28.99
N VAL A 317 -3.21 10.36 -29.02
CA VAL A 317 -3.92 9.60 -27.97
C VAL A 317 -3.39 8.17 -27.89
N ASN A 318 -3.20 7.51 -29.03
CA ASN A 318 -2.64 6.17 -29.10
C ASN A 318 -1.27 6.22 -29.78
N SER A 319 -0.21 6.07 -28.98
CA SER A 319 1.17 6.12 -29.46
C SER A 319 1.52 5.04 -30.50
N SER A 320 0.76 3.93 -30.57
CA SER A 320 0.96 2.90 -31.59
C SER A 320 0.64 3.40 -33.00
N LYS A 321 -0.16 4.46 -33.12
CA LYS A 321 -0.50 5.11 -34.37
C LYS A 321 0.42 6.28 -34.73
N ALA A 322 1.48 6.50 -33.99
CA ALA A 322 2.45 7.56 -34.24
C ALA A 322 3.29 7.29 -35.50
N LYS A 323 3.41 6.04 -35.93
CA LYS A 323 4.14 5.67 -37.17
C LYS A 323 3.17 5.42 -38.29
N LEU A 324 3.33 6.20 -39.35
CA LEU A 324 2.52 6.11 -40.54
C LEU A 324 3.30 5.41 -41.65
N SER A 325 2.70 4.40 -42.29
CA SER A 325 3.24 3.79 -43.50
C SER A 325 2.60 4.46 -44.74
N ILE A 326 3.43 4.87 -45.68
CA ILE A 326 3.05 5.54 -46.88
C ILE A 326 3.50 4.70 -48.08
N CYS A 327 2.59 4.39 -48.95
CA CYS A 327 2.88 3.69 -50.21
C CYS A 327 2.47 4.57 -51.40
N LEU A 328 3.41 4.85 -52.29
CA LEU A 328 3.20 5.63 -53.50
C LEU A 328 3.12 4.66 -54.68
N LEU A 329 1.96 4.65 -55.33
CA LEU A 329 1.70 3.80 -56.49
C LEU A 329 1.99 4.58 -57.78
N TYR A 330 2.67 3.93 -58.70
CA TYR A 330 3.01 4.52 -60.02
C TYR A 330 2.36 3.75 -61.14
N THR A 331 1.94 4.48 -62.20
CA THR A 331 1.53 3.86 -63.47
C THR A 331 2.55 4.18 -64.56
N SER A 332 2.78 3.22 -65.45
CA SER A 332 3.44 3.46 -66.70
C SER A 332 2.43 4.11 -67.68
N PRO A 333 2.83 5.07 -68.49
CA PRO A 333 1.95 5.63 -69.53
C PRO A 333 1.45 4.51 -70.42
N SER A 334 0.16 4.53 -70.75
CA SER A 334 -0.41 3.56 -71.66
C SER A 334 0.22 3.69 -73.04
N PRO A 335 0.50 2.59 -73.77
CA PRO A 335 1.01 2.67 -75.18
C PRO A 335 0.10 3.46 -76.15
N ARG A 336 -1.14 3.77 -75.70
CA ARG A 336 -2.07 4.58 -76.49
C ARG A 336 -1.75 6.05 -76.46
N ASP A 337 -1.02 6.55 -75.49
CA ASP A 337 -0.69 7.98 -75.32
C ASP A 337 0.45 8.42 -76.27
N TYR A 338 1.22 7.44 -76.81
CA TYR A 338 2.28 7.66 -77.79
C TYR A 338 1.77 7.69 -79.27
N ALA A 339 0.49 7.34 -79.52
CA ALA A 339 -0.07 7.26 -80.84
C ALA A 339 -0.83 8.59 -81.30
N ALA A 340 -0.84 9.62 -80.44
CA ALA A 340 -1.54 10.90 -80.64
C ALA A 340 -0.62 12.14 -80.64
N SER A 341 0.71 11.93 -80.82
CA SER A 341 1.64 13.06 -81.05
C SER A 341 2.24 13.11 -82.43
#